data_53719292ad123d5a4e8753a3c5607514
#
_entry.id   53719292ad123d5a4e8753a3c5607514
#
_cell.length_a   1.000
_cell.length_b   1.000
_cell.length_c   1.000
_cell.angle_alpha   90.00
_cell.angle_beta   90.00
_cell.angle_gamma   90.00
#
_symmetry.space_group_name_H-M   'P 1'
#
loop_
_entity.id
_entity.type
_entity.pdbx_description
1 polymer ?
#
loop_
_entity_poly.entity_id
_entity_poly.type
_entity_poly.pdbx_seq_one_letter_code
_entity_poly.pdbx_strand_id
1 'polypeptide(L)'
;MNLNQAVQMRKAFKKEHTEVIKRQVIAFDLDHTLIDSSHRHCTHPDGSFNLQGWIEKSTWEHIQKDVLLPLCHHFWAFKEAGFTVIAVTAREMREPDYRFLRENDLEFDAILERGNSKELDEQLKNGKLREFLSQEGRIPYLFFDDKDENLEVAKKYGFQTMKAQLFNLKTVVKDYHSVRNINENNIETFSPKEEDLAKSKINYLNRKI
;
A
#
# COMPACT_ATOMS: atom_id res chain seq x y z
N MET A 1 -32.75 -10.27 -28.59
CA MET A 1 -31.30 -9.93 -28.56
C MET A 1 -30.55 -11.06 -29.21
N ASN A 2 -29.78 -10.83 -30.27
CA ASN A 2 -28.98 -11.87 -30.90
C ASN A 2 -27.63 -12.06 -30.18
N LEU A 3 -26.95 -13.19 -30.45
CA LEU A 3 -25.68 -13.56 -29.79
C LEU A 3 -24.59 -12.46 -29.94
N ASN A 4 -24.51 -11.82 -31.12
CA ASN A 4 -23.54 -10.75 -31.37
C ASN A 4 -23.81 -9.52 -30.49
N GLN A 5 -25.08 -9.14 -30.31
CA GLN A 5 -25.46 -8.04 -29.41
C GLN A 5 -25.09 -8.37 -27.96
N ALA A 6 -25.33 -9.59 -27.48
CA ALA A 6 -24.97 -10.03 -26.16
C ALA A 6 -23.43 -9.98 -25.91
N VAL A 7 -22.64 -10.44 -26.90
CA VAL A 7 -21.17 -10.39 -26.85
C VAL A 7 -20.67 -8.96 -26.80
N GLN A 8 -21.22 -8.05 -27.60
CA GLN A 8 -20.82 -6.64 -27.61
C GLN A 8 -21.17 -5.95 -26.28
N MET A 9 -22.37 -6.20 -25.74
CA MET A 9 -22.75 -5.67 -24.43
C MET A 9 -21.83 -6.16 -23.32
N ARG A 10 -21.46 -7.44 -23.31
CA ARG A 10 -20.51 -8.01 -22.33
C ARG A 10 -19.12 -7.39 -22.44
N LYS A 11 -18.63 -7.16 -23.67
CA LYS A 11 -17.33 -6.46 -23.89
C LYS A 11 -17.38 -5.01 -23.41
N ALA A 12 -18.45 -4.27 -23.71
CA ALA A 12 -18.66 -2.91 -23.28
C ALA A 12 -18.70 -2.82 -21.74
N PHE A 13 -19.50 -3.68 -21.09
CA PHE A 13 -19.58 -3.76 -19.63
C PHE A 13 -18.22 -4.06 -18.97
N LYS A 14 -17.47 -5.03 -19.51
CA LYS A 14 -16.12 -5.36 -19.01
C LYS A 14 -15.18 -4.18 -19.14
N LYS A 15 -15.21 -3.46 -20.28
CA LYS A 15 -14.38 -2.27 -20.51
C LYS A 15 -14.72 -1.16 -19.53
N GLU A 16 -15.99 -0.84 -19.35
CA GLU A 16 -16.47 0.19 -18.42
C GLU A 16 -16.07 -0.14 -16.97
N HIS A 17 -16.23 -1.39 -16.53
CA HIS A 17 -15.80 -1.84 -15.20
C HIS A 17 -14.29 -1.68 -15.00
N THR A 18 -13.50 -2.03 -16.00
CA THR A 18 -12.04 -1.87 -15.95
C THR A 18 -11.64 -0.39 -15.80
N GLU A 19 -12.28 0.52 -16.52
CA GLU A 19 -12.00 1.96 -16.42
C GLU A 19 -12.41 2.54 -15.05
N VAL A 20 -13.51 2.08 -14.47
CA VAL A 20 -13.93 2.48 -13.11
C VAL A 20 -12.91 2.00 -12.07
N ILE A 21 -12.43 0.76 -12.17
CA ILE A 21 -11.43 0.20 -11.25
C ILE A 21 -10.12 1.00 -11.33
N LYS A 22 -9.63 1.31 -12.53
CA LYS A 22 -8.43 2.12 -12.72
C LYS A 22 -8.52 3.51 -12.10
N ARG A 23 -9.71 4.06 -11.96
CA ARG A 23 -9.92 5.36 -11.32
C ARG A 23 -9.95 5.28 -9.79
N GLN A 24 -10.22 4.10 -9.23
CA GLN A 24 -10.25 3.88 -7.78
C GLN A 24 -8.84 3.85 -7.22
N VAL A 25 -8.58 4.72 -6.25
CA VAL A 25 -7.27 4.90 -5.62
C VAL A 25 -7.20 4.09 -4.33
N ILE A 26 -6.21 3.20 -4.26
CA ILE A 26 -5.78 2.53 -3.04
C ILE A 26 -4.49 3.19 -2.58
N ALA A 27 -4.48 3.71 -1.38
CA ALA A 27 -3.32 4.39 -0.81
C ALA A 27 -2.73 3.60 0.37
N PHE A 28 -1.42 3.50 0.42
CA PHE A 28 -0.68 2.88 1.51
C PHE A 28 0.35 3.84 2.08
N ASP A 29 0.47 3.90 3.39
CA ASP A 29 1.70 4.33 4.02
C ASP A 29 2.79 3.26 3.85
N LEU A 30 4.06 3.59 4.09
CA LEU A 30 5.18 2.65 3.98
C LEU A 30 5.61 2.08 5.33
N ASP A 31 6.07 2.94 6.25
CA ASP A 31 6.64 2.52 7.52
C ASP A 31 5.59 1.93 8.46
N HIS A 32 5.86 0.75 9.02
CA HIS A 32 4.92 -0.02 9.86
C HIS A 32 3.59 -0.37 9.18
N THR A 33 3.46 -0.07 7.89
CA THR A 33 2.30 -0.38 7.04
C THR A 33 2.64 -1.48 6.04
N LEU A 34 3.51 -1.22 5.08
CA LEU A 34 4.03 -2.23 4.14
C LEU A 34 5.43 -2.71 4.51
N ILE A 35 6.19 -1.91 5.24
CA ILE A 35 7.62 -2.13 5.52
C ILE A 35 7.87 -2.02 7.02
N ASP A 36 8.49 -3.03 7.60
CA ASP A 36 9.08 -2.94 8.93
C ASP A 36 10.50 -2.38 8.83
N SER A 37 10.65 -1.13 9.23
CA SER A 37 11.90 -0.39 9.29
C SER A 37 12.34 -0.10 10.73
N SER A 38 11.79 -0.81 11.71
CA SER A 38 11.99 -0.59 13.16
C SER A 38 13.47 -0.58 13.56
N HIS A 39 14.31 -1.39 12.90
CA HIS A 39 15.73 -1.47 13.18
C HIS A 39 16.50 -0.17 12.85
N ARG A 40 15.91 0.72 12.03
CA ARG A 40 16.45 2.05 11.72
C ARG A 40 15.91 3.14 12.65
N HIS A 41 14.88 2.84 13.44
CA HIS A 41 14.24 3.81 14.30
C HIS A 41 15.24 4.41 15.29
N CYS A 42 15.26 5.73 15.37
CA CYS A 42 16.13 6.49 16.26
C CYS A 42 15.29 7.39 17.16
N THR A 43 15.64 7.45 18.45
CA THR A 43 15.00 8.35 19.41
C THR A 43 16.04 9.23 20.10
N HIS A 44 15.63 10.42 20.49
CA HIS A 44 16.38 11.24 21.42
C HIS A 44 16.31 10.66 22.86
N PRO A 45 17.17 11.12 23.80
CA PRO A 45 17.12 10.66 25.18
C PRO A 45 15.79 10.88 25.90
N ASP A 46 14.97 11.82 25.44
CA ASP A 46 13.62 12.10 25.94
C ASP A 46 12.54 11.19 25.32
N GLY A 47 12.92 10.26 24.45
CA GLY A 47 12.03 9.34 23.75
C GLY A 47 11.38 9.89 22.48
N SER A 48 11.59 11.17 22.14
CA SER A 48 11.09 11.74 20.90
C SER A 48 11.81 11.19 19.66
N PHE A 49 11.15 11.20 18.51
CA PHE A 49 11.71 10.69 17.26
C PHE A 49 12.90 11.55 16.78
N ASN A 50 14.04 10.93 16.52
CA ASN A 50 15.23 11.57 16.01
C ASN A 50 15.28 11.47 14.48
N LEU A 51 14.75 12.49 13.80
CA LEU A 51 14.72 12.56 12.33
C LEU A 51 16.14 12.55 11.73
N GLN A 52 17.11 13.24 12.35
CA GLN A 52 18.48 13.28 11.83
C GLN A 52 19.12 11.88 11.86
N GLY A 53 18.98 11.16 12.97
CA GLY A 53 19.46 9.78 13.08
C GLY A 53 18.76 8.82 12.11
N TRP A 54 17.47 9.06 11.81
CA TRP A 54 16.74 8.32 10.78
C TRP A 54 17.32 8.59 9.39
N ILE A 55 17.57 9.86 9.04
CA ILE A 55 18.16 10.25 7.75
C ILE A 55 19.55 9.63 7.57
N GLU A 56 20.38 9.63 8.61
CA GLU A 56 21.71 9.02 8.59
C GLU A 56 21.66 7.50 8.33
N LYS A 57 20.61 6.82 8.81
CA LYS A 57 20.36 5.41 8.54
C LYS A 57 19.58 5.16 7.24
N SER A 58 19.24 6.17 6.46
CA SER A 58 18.58 6.02 5.16
C SER A 58 19.59 5.76 4.04
N THR A 59 20.48 4.80 4.28
CA THR A 59 21.48 4.30 3.33
C THR A 59 21.14 2.88 2.90
N TRP A 60 21.65 2.43 1.76
CA TRP A 60 21.40 1.07 1.28
C TRP A 60 21.79 -0.01 2.29
N GLU A 61 22.90 0.18 3.00
CA GLU A 61 23.35 -0.76 4.04
C GLU A 61 22.29 -1.04 5.12
N HIS A 62 21.46 -0.05 5.43
CA HIS A 62 20.39 -0.18 6.41
C HIS A 62 19.07 -0.58 5.74
N ILE A 63 18.68 0.09 4.66
CA ILE A 63 17.39 -0.11 3.98
C ILE A 63 17.24 -1.53 3.44
N GLN A 64 18.30 -2.17 2.94
CA GLN A 64 18.25 -3.56 2.50
C GLN A 64 17.86 -4.57 3.60
N LYS A 65 17.91 -4.15 4.86
CA LYS A 65 17.51 -4.96 6.03
C LYS A 65 16.06 -4.73 6.44
N ASP A 66 15.37 -3.78 5.81
CA ASP A 66 13.93 -3.57 6.02
C ASP A 66 13.19 -4.84 5.59
N VAL A 67 12.07 -5.14 6.25
CA VAL A 67 11.30 -6.37 6.03
C VAL A 67 9.90 -6.02 5.54
N LEU A 68 9.41 -6.74 4.53
CA LEU A 68 8.04 -6.57 4.07
C LEU A 68 7.05 -7.14 5.10
N LEU A 69 5.99 -6.38 5.34
CA LEU A 69 4.88 -6.76 6.21
C LEU A 69 3.78 -7.51 5.42
N PRO A 70 2.97 -8.35 6.10
CA PRO A 70 1.92 -9.16 5.45
C PRO A 70 0.95 -8.38 4.57
N LEU A 71 0.72 -7.10 4.84
CA LEU A 71 -0.17 -6.26 4.04
C LEU A 71 0.30 -6.08 2.58
N CYS A 72 1.58 -6.37 2.26
CA CYS A 72 2.09 -6.39 0.90
C CYS A 72 1.34 -7.36 -0.01
N HIS A 73 0.78 -8.46 0.53
CA HIS A 73 -0.07 -9.37 -0.27
C HIS A 73 -1.31 -8.66 -0.83
N HIS A 74 -1.89 -7.74 -0.05
CA HIS A 74 -3.03 -6.94 -0.51
C HIS A 74 -2.60 -5.90 -1.54
N PHE A 75 -1.40 -5.30 -1.37
CA PHE A 75 -0.82 -4.40 -2.35
C PHE A 75 -0.74 -5.06 -3.74
N TRP A 76 -0.10 -6.23 -3.85
CA TRP A 76 0.01 -6.94 -5.13
C TRP A 76 -1.35 -7.36 -5.70
N ALA A 77 -2.27 -7.82 -4.84
CA ALA A 77 -3.63 -8.17 -5.27
C ALA A 77 -4.39 -6.97 -5.85
N PHE A 78 -4.25 -5.77 -5.28
CA PHE A 78 -4.86 -4.56 -5.83
C PHE A 78 -4.21 -4.13 -7.14
N LYS A 79 -2.88 -4.22 -7.26
CA LYS A 79 -2.17 -3.97 -8.52
C LYS A 79 -2.64 -4.94 -9.62
N GLU A 80 -2.71 -6.23 -9.33
CA GLU A 80 -3.21 -7.24 -10.27
C GLU A 80 -4.66 -7.00 -10.68
N ALA A 81 -5.49 -6.55 -9.75
CA ALA A 81 -6.89 -6.21 -10.03
C ALA A 81 -7.05 -4.91 -10.86
N GLY A 82 -5.97 -4.16 -11.09
CA GLY A 82 -5.93 -2.96 -11.94
C GLY A 82 -6.34 -1.66 -11.25
N PHE A 83 -6.32 -1.61 -9.91
CA PHE A 83 -6.51 -0.37 -9.17
C PHE A 83 -5.31 0.57 -9.36
N THR A 84 -5.55 1.88 -9.22
CA THR A 84 -4.46 2.84 -9.01
C THR A 84 -3.95 2.71 -7.59
N VAL A 85 -2.72 2.26 -7.41
CA VAL A 85 -2.12 2.02 -6.09
C VAL A 85 -1.00 3.02 -5.84
N ILE A 86 -1.12 3.82 -4.77
CA ILE A 86 -0.17 4.88 -4.44
C ILE A 86 0.45 4.68 -3.06
N ALA A 87 1.68 5.18 -2.89
CA ALA A 87 2.26 5.39 -1.57
C ALA A 87 1.98 6.82 -1.08
N VAL A 88 1.70 6.97 0.22
CA VAL A 88 1.56 8.28 0.90
C VAL A 88 2.41 8.22 2.16
N THR A 89 3.64 8.67 2.08
CA THR A 89 4.65 8.45 3.12
C THR A 89 5.26 9.74 3.65
N ALA A 90 5.63 9.71 4.93
CA ALA A 90 6.42 10.75 5.55
C ALA A 90 7.95 10.61 5.31
N ARG A 91 8.37 9.58 4.58
CA ARG A 91 9.78 9.46 4.17
C ARG A 91 10.17 10.57 3.20
N GLU A 92 11.40 11.04 3.31
CA GLU A 92 12.12 11.69 2.23
C GLU A 92 12.73 10.57 1.37
N MET A 93 12.09 10.25 0.26
CA MET A 93 12.46 9.12 -0.59
C MET A 93 13.78 9.42 -1.33
N ARG A 94 14.70 8.48 -1.26
CA ARG A 94 16.02 8.56 -1.92
C ARG A 94 16.27 7.29 -2.76
N GLU A 95 17.35 7.27 -3.53
CA GLU A 95 17.66 6.12 -4.39
C GLU A 95 17.69 4.77 -3.64
N PRO A 96 18.21 4.63 -2.42
CA PRO A 96 18.11 3.37 -1.68
C PRO A 96 16.67 2.93 -1.39
N ASP A 97 15.75 3.87 -1.10
CA ASP A 97 14.33 3.56 -0.88
C ASP A 97 13.67 3.07 -2.17
N TYR A 98 13.87 3.80 -3.28
CA TYR A 98 13.35 3.39 -4.59
C TYR A 98 13.93 2.05 -5.04
N ARG A 99 15.21 1.80 -4.77
CA ARG A 99 15.84 0.51 -5.04
C ARG A 99 15.18 -0.62 -4.26
N PHE A 100 14.94 -0.41 -2.95
CA PHE A 100 14.25 -1.40 -2.11
C PHE A 100 12.85 -1.71 -2.64
N LEU A 101 12.08 -0.69 -3.01
CA LEU A 101 10.75 -0.89 -3.59
C LEU A 101 10.82 -1.73 -4.87
N ARG A 102 11.73 -1.41 -5.79
CA ARG A 102 11.91 -2.16 -7.05
C ARG A 102 12.33 -3.60 -6.82
N GLU A 103 13.32 -3.84 -5.94
CA GLU A 103 13.79 -5.20 -5.65
C GLU A 103 12.74 -6.08 -4.98
N ASN A 104 11.70 -5.47 -4.42
CA ASN A 104 10.59 -6.14 -3.74
C ASN A 104 9.26 -6.05 -4.51
N ASP A 105 9.24 -5.67 -5.78
CA ASP A 105 8.06 -5.51 -6.65
C ASP A 105 6.95 -4.62 -6.03
N LEU A 106 7.35 -3.60 -5.27
CA LEU A 106 6.43 -2.58 -4.77
C LEU A 106 6.38 -1.42 -5.77
N GLU A 107 5.80 -1.66 -6.94
CA GLU A 107 5.66 -0.68 -8.01
C GLU A 107 4.37 0.14 -7.83
N PHE A 108 4.50 1.33 -7.27
CA PHE A 108 3.40 2.28 -7.10
C PHE A 108 3.14 3.07 -8.39
N ASP A 109 1.87 3.43 -8.62
CA ASP A 109 1.49 4.33 -9.72
C ASP A 109 1.86 5.80 -9.40
N ALA A 110 1.97 6.15 -8.12
CA ALA A 110 2.54 7.41 -7.64
C ALA A 110 3.08 7.23 -6.21
N ILE A 111 4.10 8.01 -5.86
CA ILE A 111 4.63 8.10 -4.50
C ILE A 111 4.52 9.55 -4.03
N LEU A 112 3.67 9.77 -3.04
CA LEU A 112 3.45 11.05 -2.39
C LEU A 112 4.34 11.10 -1.14
N GLU A 113 5.52 11.66 -1.31
CA GLU A 113 6.57 11.69 -0.30
C GLU A 113 6.75 13.06 0.35
N ARG A 114 7.55 13.09 1.42
CA ARG A 114 7.88 14.31 2.15
C ARG A 114 8.62 15.35 1.29
N GLY A 115 9.58 14.92 0.47
CA GLY A 115 10.53 15.81 -0.17
C GLY A 115 11.25 16.67 0.88
N ASN A 116 11.33 17.97 0.67
CA ASN A 116 11.96 18.92 1.58
C ASN A 116 11.01 19.51 2.66
N SER A 117 9.79 18.97 2.80
CA SER A 117 8.80 19.50 3.76
C SER A 117 9.20 19.18 5.21
N LYS A 118 9.00 20.15 6.10
CA LYS A 118 9.19 20.02 7.55
C LYS A 118 7.86 19.88 8.31
N GLU A 119 6.76 19.75 7.59
CA GLU A 119 5.43 19.58 8.17
C GLU A 119 5.32 18.29 8.99
N LEU A 120 4.40 18.27 9.95
CA LEU A 120 4.00 17.04 10.63
C LEU A 120 3.37 16.05 9.63
N ASP A 121 3.45 14.76 9.93
CA ASP A 121 3.03 13.69 9.00
C ASP A 121 1.59 13.88 8.50
N GLU A 122 0.65 14.17 9.39
CA GLU A 122 -0.75 14.36 9.05
C GLU A 122 -0.98 15.62 8.18
N GLN A 123 -0.22 16.70 8.40
CA GLN A 123 -0.30 17.92 7.59
C GLN A 123 0.25 17.67 6.19
N LEU A 124 1.41 17.01 6.12
CA LEU A 124 2.04 16.59 4.89
C LEU A 124 1.10 15.71 4.05
N LYS A 125 0.58 14.63 4.65
CA LYS A 125 -0.33 13.72 3.97
C LYS A 125 -1.61 14.42 3.52
N ASN A 126 -2.14 15.34 4.33
CA ASN A 126 -3.28 16.18 3.95
C ASN A 126 -3.01 17.01 2.69
N GLY A 127 -1.89 17.71 2.63
CA GLY A 127 -1.48 18.50 1.46
C GLY A 127 -1.30 17.63 0.21
N LYS A 128 -0.57 16.54 0.34
CA LYS A 128 -0.27 15.61 -0.76
C LYS A 128 -1.52 14.91 -1.32
N LEU A 129 -2.41 14.43 -0.45
CA LEU A 129 -3.67 13.81 -0.87
C LEU A 129 -4.58 14.81 -1.59
N ARG A 130 -4.69 16.04 -1.08
CA ARG A 130 -5.47 17.10 -1.72
C ARG A 130 -4.97 17.38 -3.15
N GLU A 131 -3.67 17.57 -3.32
CA GLU A 131 -3.04 17.82 -4.62
C GLU A 131 -3.26 16.65 -5.58
N PHE A 132 -3.01 15.43 -5.10
CA PHE A 132 -3.16 14.23 -5.92
C PHE A 132 -4.60 14.01 -6.36
N LEU A 133 -5.58 14.12 -5.45
CA LEU A 133 -6.99 13.86 -5.74
C LEU A 133 -7.68 14.99 -6.52
N SER A 134 -7.08 16.19 -6.59
CA SER A 134 -7.59 17.28 -7.43
C SER A 134 -7.47 16.98 -8.93
N GLN A 135 -6.68 15.99 -9.32
CA GLN A 135 -6.57 15.56 -10.70
C GLN A 135 -7.83 14.81 -11.14
N GLU A 136 -8.29 15.11 -12.35
CA GLU A 136 -9.55 14.59 -12.88
C GLU A 136 -9.60 13.06 -12.88
N GLY A 137 -10.72 12.54 -12.47
CA GLY A 137 -11.04 11.12 -12.60
C GLY A 137 -10.55 10.23 -11.47
N ARG A 138 -9.89 10.74 -10.43
CA ARG A 138 -9.45 9.96 -9.28
C ARG A 138 -10.56 9.79 -8.26
N ILE A 139 -10.78 8.57 -7.81
CA ILE A 139 -11.84 8.21 -6.85
C ILE A 139 -11.18 7.60 -5.62
N PRO A 140 -11.17 8.26 -4.47
CA PRO A 140 -10.66 7.70 -3.21
C PRO A 140 -11.41 6.42 -2.87
N TYR A 141 -10.66 5.35 -2.50
CA TYR A 141 -11.29 4.09 -2.19
C TYR A 141 -10.84 3.50 -0.85
N LEU A 142 -9.59 3.03 -0.72
CA LEU A 142 -9.03 2.50 0.52
C LEU A 142 -7.74 3.23 0.90
N PHE A 143 -7.54 3.45 2.19
CA PHE A 143 -6.31 4.02 2.74
C PHE A 143 -5.84 3.16 3.92
N PHE A 144 -4.59 2.70 3.86
CA PHE A 144 -3.94 1.90 4.89
C PHE A 144 -2.82 2.69 5.55
N ASP A 145 -2.85 2.78 6.88
CA ASP A 145 -1.84 3.49 7.66
C ASP A 145 -1.78 2.90 9.08
N ASP A 146 -0.66 3.05 9.75
CA ASP A 146 -0.48 2.61 11.14
C ASP A 146 -0.88 3.67 12.16
N LYS A 147 -1.03 4.95 11.76
CA LYS A 147 -1.38 6.08 12.62
C LYS A 147 -2.83 6.52 12.43
N ASP A 148 -3.55 6.68 13.55
CA ASP A 148 -4.94 7.08 13.53
C ASP A 148 -5.14 8.51 12.97
N GLU A 149 -4.20 9.42 13.24
CA GLU A 149 -4.21 10.80 12.75
C GLU A 149 -4.23 10.86 11.22
N ASN A 150 -3.43 10.00 10.57
CA ASN A 150 -3.38 9.90 9.11
C ASN A 150 -4.66 9.28 8.54
N LEU A 151 -5.25 8.29 9.23
CA LEU A 151 -6.53 7.70 8.85
C LEU A 151 -7.65 8.73 8.89
N GLU A 152 -7.68 9.60 9.92
CA GLU A 152 -8.65 10.69 10.01
C GLU A 152 -8.47 11.74 8.89
N VAL A 153 -7.24 12.02 8.48
CA VAL A 153 -6.96 12.87 7.32
C VAL A 153 -7.55 12.23 6.05
N ALA A 154 -7.29 10.94 5.81
CA ALA A 154 -7.76 10.25 4.60
C ALA A 154 -9.30 10.17 4.52
N LYS A 155 -10.00 10.00 5.65
CA LYS A 155 -11.47 10.04 5.72
C LYS A 155 -12.05 11.34 5.17
N LYS A 156 -11.41 12.49 5.40
CA LYS A 156 -11.87 13.80 4.90
C LYS A 156 -11.92 13.85 3.37
N TYR A 157 -11.15 13.00 2.69
CA TYR A 157 -11.12 12.88 1.25
C TYR A 157 -12.00 11.75 0.70
N GLY A 158 -12.75 11.05 1.55
CA GLY A 158 -13.68 10.00 1.14
C GLY A 158 -13.07 8.59 1.08
N PHE A 159 -11.85 8.39 1.57
CA PHE A 159 -11.31 7.04 1.70
C PHE A 159 -12.02 6.24 2.79
N GLN A 160 -12.25 4.96 2.55
CA GLN A 160 -12.45 3.99 3.62
C GLN A 160 -11.07 3.68 4.22
N THR A 161 -10.92 3.87 5.52
CA THR A 161 -9.62 3.77 6.19
C THR A 161 -9.47 2.44 6.92
N MET A 162 -8.26 1.88 6.86
CA MET A 162 -7.92 0.58 7.42
C MET A 162 -6.63 0.69 8.24
N LYS A 163 -6.69 0.29 9.51
CA LYS A 163 -5.50 0.24 10.38
C LYS A 163 -4.59 -0.91 9.95
N ALA A 164 -3.36 -0.58 9.54
CA ALA A 164 -2.41 -1.54 8.98
C ALA A 164 -2.09 -2.70 9.96
N GLN A 165 -2.02 -2.42 11.26
CA GLN A 165 -1.74 -3.44 12.28
C GLN A 165 -2.75 -4.59 12.26
N LEU A 166 -4.01 -4.35 11.91
CA LEU A 166 -5.03 -5.41 11.85
C LEU A 166 -4.70 -6.47 10.79
N PHE A 167 -3.99 -6.07 9.75
CA PHE A 167 -3.55 -6.97 8.67
C PHE A 167 -2.18 -7.59 8.96
N ASN A 168 -1.32 -6.88 9.69
CA ASN A 168 0.06 -7.26 9.97
C ASN A 168 0.20 -8.14 11.23
N LEU A 169 -0.79 -8.15 12.13
CA LEU A 169 -0.74 -8.89 13.41
C LEU A 169 -0.57 -10.40 13.28
N LYS A 170 -0.86 -10.99 12.12
CA LYS A 170 -0.92 -12.46 11.98
C LYS A 170 0.40 -13.12 11.61
N THR A 171 1.41 -12.41 11.12
CA THR A 171 2.73 -13.01 10.89
C THR A 171 3.76 -11.91 10.53
N VAL A 172 4.79 -11.75 11.33
CA VAL A 172 6.00 -11.06 10.87
C VAL A 172 6.67 -12.01 9.89
N VAL A 173 6.70 -11.66 8.61
CA VAL A 173 7.49 -12.39 7.61
C VAL A 173 8.93 -11.99 7.84
N LYS A 174 9.71 -12.87 8.45
CA LYS A 174 11.12 -12.61 8.80
C LYS A 174 12.04 -12.54 7.57
N ASP A 175 11.59 -13.08 6.44
CA ASP A 175 12.37 -13.13 5.21
C ASP A 175 11.45 -13.11 4.00
N TYR A 176 11.46 -12.00 3.27
CA TYR A 176 10.67 -11.83 2.06
C TYR A 176 11.08 -12.78 0.94
N HIS A 177 12.37 -13.14 0.85
CA HIS A 177 12.84 -14.10 -0.13
C HIS A 177 12.24 -15.49 0.10
N SER A 178 11.94 -15.85 1.35
CA SER A 178 11.23 -17.08 1.66
C SER A 178 9.77 -17.06 1.22
N VAL A 179 9.14 -15.90 1.18
CA VAL A 179 7.75 -15.74 0.67
C VAL A 179 7.70 -15.82 -0.85
N ARG A 180 8.70 -15.26 -1.53
CA ARG A 180 8.82 -15.29 -3.00
C ARG A 180 9.28 -16.65 -3.53
N ASN A 181 10.12 -17.35 -2.77
CA ASN A 181 10.58 -18.70 -3.08
C ASN A 181 9.68 -19.77 -2.46
N ILE A 182 8.39 -19.50 -2.27
CA ILE A 182 7.41 -20.52 -1.89
C ILE A 182 7.37 -21.55 -3.03
N ASN A 183 8.16 -22.60 -2.89
CA ASN A 183 7.97 -23.83 -3.63
C ASN A 183 6.61 -24.40 -3.25
N GLU A 184 5.95 -25.11 -4.16
CA GLU A 184 4.67 -25.77 -3.97
C GLU A 184 4.56 -26.55 -2.64
N ASN A 185 5.69 -27.01 -2.09
CA ASN A 185 5.80 -27.72 -0.82
C ASN A 185 5.60 -26.83 0.43
N ASN A 186 5.63 -25.50 0.32
CA ASN A 186 5.38 -24.58 1.43
C ASN A 186 3.96 -23.98 1.41
N ILE A 187 3.16 -24.32 0.41
CA ILE A 187 1.78 -23.85 0.25
C ILE A 187 0.89 -24.34 1.41
N GLU A 188 1.15 -25.53 1.96
CA GLU A 188 0.36 -26.07 3.09
C GLU A 188 0.38 -25.18 4.34
N THR A 189 1.47 -24.45 4.59
CA THR A 189 1.56 -23.49 5.72
C THR A 189 0.89 -22.15 5.44
N PHE A 190 0.63 -21.84 4.14
CA PHE A 190 0.01 -20.59 3.68
C PHE A 190 -1.43 -20.77 3.14
N SER A 191 -1.90 -21.99 3.02
CA SER A 191 -3.23 -22.32 2.49
C SER A 191 -4.38 -21.54 3.17
N PRO A 192 -4.43 -21.37 4.52
CA PRO A 192 -5.45 -20.54 5.15
C PRO A 192 -5.44 -19.09 4.72
N LYS A 193 -4.27 -18.57 4.28
CA LYS A 193 -4.10 -17.18 3.87
C LYS A 193 -4.47 -16.95 2.41
N GLU A 194 -4.21 -17.91 1.52
CA GLU A 194 -4.69 -17.86 0.14
C GLU A 194 -6.21 -17.97 0.09
N GLU A 195 -6.82 -18.82 0.92
CA GLU A 195 -8.27 -18.86 1.09
C GLU A 195 -8.82 -17.55 1.66
N ASP A 196 -8.14 -16.92 2.63
CA ASP A 196 -8.55 -15.64 3.19
C ASP A 196 -8.36 -14.50 2.19
N LEU A 197 -7.32 -14.54 1.35
CA LEU A 197 -7.14 -13.61 0.23
C LEU A 197 -8.19 -13.83 -0.86
N ALA A 198 -8.47 -15.08 -1.22
CA ALA A 198 -9.51 -15.42 -2.17
C ALA A 198 -10.91 -15.06 -1.64
N LYS A 199 -11.20 -15.32 -0.35
CA LYS A 199 -12.44 -14.90 0.32
C LYS A 199 -12.53 -13.39 0.46
N SER A 200 -11.43 -12.69 0.73
CA SER A 200 -11.36 -11.23 0.74
C SER A 200 -11.63 -10.66 -0.64
N LYS A 201 -11.04 -11.23 -1.70
CA LYS A 201 -11.27 -10.88 -3.10
C LYS A 201 -12.74 -11.13 -3.51
N ILE A 202 -13.32 -12.26 -3.10
CA ILE A 202 -14.72 -12.64 -3.39
C ILE A 202 -15.69 -11.76 -2.57
N ASN A 203 -15.45 -11.54 -1.29
CA ASN A 203 -16.30 -10.68 -0.44
C ASN A 203 -16.25 -9.22 -0.88
N TYR A 204 -15.11 -8.78 -1.40
CA TYR A 204 -14.93 -7.45 -1.95
C TYR A 204 -15.72 -7.27 -3.26
N LEU A 205 -15.73 -8.28 -4.13
CA LEU A 205 -16.49 -8.28 -5.38
C LEU A 205 -18.01 -8.42 -5.13
N ASN A 206 -18.42 -9.21 -4.12
CA ASN A 206 -19.83 -9.47 -3.79
C ASN A 206 -20.51 -8.36 -2.98
N ARG A 207 -19.77 -7.43 -2.37
CA ARG A 207 -20.36 -6.24 -1.70
C ARG A 207 -20.75 -5.12 -2.67
N LYS A 208 -20.62 -5.34 -3.97
CA LYS A 208 -20.93 -4.40 -5.05
C LYS A 208 -22.09 -4.82 -5.96
N ILE A 209 -22.89 -5.82 -5.54
CA ILE A 209 -24.14 -6.17 -6.21
C ILE A 209 -25.32 -5.66 -5.41
#